data_549dd5df4c25b14b447ce998ca859030
#
_entry.id   549dd5df4c25b14b447ce998ca859030
#
_cell.length_a   1.000
_cell.length_b   1.000
_cell.length_c   1.000
_cell.angle_alpha   90.00
_cell.angle_beta   90.00
_cell.angle_gamma   90.00
#
_symmetry.space_group_name_H-M   'P 1'
#
loop_
_entity.id
_entity.type
_entity.pdbx_description
1 polymer ?
#
loop_
_entity_poly.entity_id
_entity_poly.type
_entity_poly.pdbx_seq_one_letter_code
_entity_poly.pdbx_strand_id
1 'polypeptide(L)'
;MKKTATILSNIAQKYHVFIGSSLQLLESSTLPVNLTINDMSASKTVKEVLDTLCLIKQINPHTYNKYEYSEEELAEEYKEIEPSKNPDVRYYACVVDKNRAGAKPTLLFRLNLAYNIWEELGYLRLKQEFLD
;
A
#
# COMPACT_ATOMS: atom_id res chain seq x y z
N MET A 1 15.74 8.17 -13.09
CA MET A 1 15.14 7.24 -12.13
C MET A 1 15.58 5.80 -12.33
N LYS A 2 15.41 5.22 -13.52
CA LYS A 2 15.83 3.81 -13.77
C LYS A 2 17.32 3.60 -13.50
N LYS A 3 18.18 4.52 -13.94
CA LYS A 3 19.63 4.41 -13.74
C LYS A 3 20.00 4.38 -12.26
N THR A 4 19.41 5.25 -11.46
CA THR A 4 19.63 5.30 -10.01
C THR A 4 19.14 4.01 -9.34
N ALA A 5 17.95 3.55 -9.71
CA ALA A 5 17.38 2.30 -9.17
C ALA A 5 18.27 1.09 -9.52
N THR A 6 18.80 1.03 -10.74
CA THR A 6 19.71 -0.04 -11.17
C THR A 6 21.01 -0.02 -10.37
N ILE A 7 21.58 1.15 -10.12
CA ILE A 7 22.79 1.31 -9.31
C ILE A 7 22.54 0.81 -7.89
N LEU A 8 21.43 1.22 -7.26
CA LEU A 8 21.08 0.80 -5.90
C LEU A 8 20.85 -0.72 -5.82
N SER A 9 20.19 -1.31 -6.82
CA SER A 9 19.98 -2.74 -6.89
C SER A 9 21.31 -3.50 -6.97
N ASN A 10 22.24 -3.03 -7.81
CA ASN A 10 23.56 -3.64 -7.94
C ASN A 10 24.37 -3.54 -6.65
N ILE A 11 24.29 -2.42 -5.94
CA ILE A 11 24.94 -2.26 -4.64
C ILE A 11 24.37 -3.22 -3.61
N ALA A 12 23.04 -3.34 -3.55
CA ALA A 12 22.38 -4.25 -2.62
C ALA A 12 22.83 -5.70 -2.85
N GLN A 13 22.90 -6.13 -4.10
CA GLN A 13 23.34 -7.48 -4.45
C GLN A 13 24.81 -7.70 -4.13
N LYS A 14 25.67 -6.74 -4.47
CA LYS A 14 27.12 -6.85 -4.27
C LYS A 14 27.50 -6.95 -2.78
N TYR A 15 26.84 -6.17 -1.93
CA TYR A 15 27.16 -6.08 -0.51
C TYR A 15 26.22 -6.86 0.39
N HIS A 16 25.24 -7.57 -0.18
CA HIS A 16 24.24 -8.33 0.57
C HIS A 16 23.50 -7.50 1.62
N VAL A 17 23.08 -6.29 1.23
CA VAL A 17 22.37 -5.36 2.11
C VAL A 17 20.98 -5.07 1.57
N PHE A 18 20.09 -4.69 2.50
CA PHE A 18 18.76 -4.19 2.18
C PHE A 18 18.83 -2.68 1.90
N ILE A 19 18.21 -2.24 0.83
CA ILE A 19 18.08 -0.81 0.53
C ILE A 19 16.60 -0.50 0.39
N GLY A 20 16.10 0.38 1.26
CA GLY A 20 14.76 0.90 1.20
C GLY A 20 14.77 2.35 0.73
N SER A 21 13.83 2.71 -0.15
CA SER A 21 13.68 4.07 -0.65
C SER A 21 12.21 4.38 -0.83
N SER A 22 11.86 5.66 -0.85
CA SER A 22 10.50 6.11 -1.07
C SER A 22 10.39 7.07 -2.24
N LEU A 23 9.26 7.00 -2.94
CA LEU A 23 8.92 7.91 -4.04
C LEU A 23 7.50 8.40 -3.81
N GLN A 24 7.22 9.60 -4.28
CA GLN A 24 5.89 10.18 -4.16
C GLN A 24 4.95 9.60 -5.22
N LEU A 25 3.72 9.29 -4.83
CA LEU A 25 2.67 8.93 -5.76
C LEU A 25 2.19 10.17 -6.51
N LEU A 26 1.80 9.97 -7.77
CA LEU A 26 1.14 11.02 -8.54
C LEU A 26 -0.25 11.27 -7.94
N GLU A 27 -0.68 12.52 -7.96
CA GLU A 27 -2.03 12.87 -7.60
C GLU A 27 -2.99 12.26 -8.61
N SER A 28 -3.94 11.45 -8.14
CA SER A 28 -4.89 10.78 -9.01
C SER A 28 -6.18 10.47 -8.26
N SER A 29 -7.24 10.19 -9.03
CA SER A 29 -8.53 9.76 -8.50
C SER A 29 -8.61 8.25 -8.30
N THR A 30 -7.54 7.51 -8.55
CA THR A 30 -7.50 6.06 -8.37
C THR A 30 -7.79 5.69 -6.93
N LEU A 31 -8.71 4.75 -6.73
CA LEU A 31 -9.01 4.24 -5.38
C LEU A 31 -7.76 3.58 -4.79
N PRO A 32 -7.53 3.73 -3.48
CA PRO A 32 -6.33 3.18 -2.85
C PRO A 32 -6.08 1.70 -3.15
N VAL A 33 -7.12 0.86 -3.16
CA VAL A 33 -6.98 -0.57 -3.43
C VAL A 33 -6.63 -0.89 -4.89
N ASN A 34 -6.77 0.06 -5.79
CA ASN A 34 -6.51 -0.10 -7.22
C ASN A 34 -5.20 0.55 -7.65
N LEU A 35 -4.36 0.96 -6.72
CA LEU A 35 -3.06 1.57 -7.02
C LEU A 35 -2.15 0.59 -7.76
N THR A 36 -1.42 1.13 -8.73
CA THR A 36 -0.42 0.39 -9.49
C THR A 36 0.83 1.25 -9.67
N ILE A 37 1.88 0.67 -10.24
CA ILE A 37 3.12 1.39 -10.57
C ILE A 37 2.86 2.65 -11.42
N ASN A 38 1.76 2.69 -12.18
CA ASN A 38 1.40 3.85 -13.01
C ASN A 38 1.06 5.09 -12.18
N ASP A 39 0.74 4.90 -10.89
CA ASP A 39 0.45 6.00 -9.96
C ASP A 39 1.70 6.59 -9.33
N MET A 40 2.87 6.06 -9.63
CA MET A 40 4.14 6.58 -9.15
C MET A 40 4.67 7.68 -10.06
N SER A 41 5.43 8.59 -9.45
CA SER A 41 6.17 9.62 -10.21
C SER A 41 7.35 9.07 -11.00
N ALA A 42 7.67 7.79 -10.82
CA ALA A 42 8.78 7.13 -11.49
C ALA A 42 8.33 6.35 -12.73
N SER A 43 9.28 6.06 -13.62
CA SER A 43 9.07 5.23 -14.79
C SER A 43 8.68 3.80 -14.43
N LYS A 44 7.84 3.17 -15.25
CA LYS A 44 7.46 1.75 -15.10
C LYS A 44 8.68 0.81 -15.06
N THR A 45 9.77 1.20 -15.71
CA THR A 45 10.99 0.39 -15.76
C THR A 45 11.67 0.28 -14.38
N VAL A 46 11.38 1.18 -13.45
CA VAL A 46 11.88 1.09 -12.08
C VAL A 46 11.37 -0.18 -11.40
N LYS A 47 10.13 -0.60 -11.67
CA LYS A 47 9.56 -1.83 -11.10
C LYS A 47 10.39 -3.07 -11.45
N GLU A 48 11.04 -3.09 -12.61
CA GLU A 48 11.81 -4.25 -13.07
C GLU A 48 13.02 -4.56 -12.17
N VAL A 49 13.59 -3.52 -11.52
CA VAL A 49 14.77 -3.69 -10.67
C VAL A 49 14.44 -3.77 -9.18
N LEU A 50 13.19 -3.56 -8.79
CA LEU A 50 12.75 -3.66 -7.41
C LEU A 50 12.45 -5.11 -7.03
N ASP A 51 12.79 -5.49 -5.79
CA ASP A 51 12.38 -6.77 -5.22
C ASP A 51 10.99 -6.67 -4.62
N THR A 52 10.68 -5.54 -3.99
CA THR A 52 9.39 -5.28 -3.36
C THR A 52 8.96 -3.86 -3.65
N LEU A 53 7.68 -3.70 -3.98
CA LEU A 53 7.06 -2.40 -4.19
C LEU A 53 5.76 -2.33 -3.40
N CYS A 54 5.70 -1.38 -2.47
CA CYS A 54 4.50 -1.10 -1.68
C CYS A 54 3.99 0.29 -2.02
N LEU A 55 2.72 0.38 -2.40
CA LEU A 55 2.05 1.65 -2.69
C LEU A 55 1.12 1.98 -1.54
N ILE A 56 1.35 3.11 -0.89
CA ILE A 56 0.61 3.51 0.32
C ILE A 56 -0.18 4.78 0.02
N LYS A 57 -1.48 4.74 0.30
CA LYS A 57 -2.35 5.90 0.11
C LYS A 57 -3.38 5.98 1.22
N GLN A 58 -3.64 7.20 1.70
CA GLN A 58 -4.69 7.43 2.68
C GLN A 58 -6.06 7.16 2.06
N ILE A 59 -6.93 6.51 2.83
CA ILE A 59 -8.33 6.31 2.45
C ILE A 59 -9.12 7.54 2.86
N ASN A 60 -9.87 8.12 1.91
CA ASN A 60 -10.73 9.24 2.20
C ASN A 60 -11.82 8.82 3.18
N PRO A 61 -11.99 9.54 4.32
CA PRO A 61 -13.00 9.19 5.32
C PRO A 61 -14.43 9.08 4.78
N HIS A 62 -14.76 9.83 3.75
CA HIS A 62 -16.09 9.77 3.12
C HIS A 62 -16.31 8.48 2.33
N THR A 63 -15.28 7.67 2.13
CA THR A 63 -15.33 6.42 1.37
C THR A 63 -15.15 5.17 2.23
N TYR A 64 -15.08 5.30 3.55
CA TYR A 64 -14.87 4.14 4.44
C TYR A 64 -15.92 3.05 4.23
N ASN A 65 -17.15 3.43 3.94
CA ASN A 65 -18.25 2.51 3.72
C ASN A 65 -18.11 1.63 2.45
N LYS A 66 -17.17 1.97 1.57
CA LYS A 66 -16.89 1.18 0.36
C LYS A 66 -15.97 0.00 0.60
N TYR A 67 -15.31 -0.04 1.77
CA TYR A 67 -14.27 -1.01 2.07
C TYR A 67 -14.67 -1.95 3.18
N GLU A 68 -14.04 -3.11 3.18
CA GLU A 68 -14.13 -4.08 4.26
C GLU A 68 -12.77 -4.76 4.42
N TYR A 69 -12.52 -5.31 5.60
CA TYR A 69 -11.24 -5.96 5.88
C TYR A 69 -11.42 -7.19 6.76
N SER A 70 -10.41 -8.05 6.76
CA SER A 70 -10.36 -9.24 7.60
C SER A 70 -8.92 -9.55 8.00
N GLU A 71 -8.75 -10.13 9.17
CA GLU A 71 -7.43 -10.60 9.62
C GLU A 71 -6.94 -11.78 8.78
N GLU A 72 -7.84 -12.54 8.14
CA GLU A 72 -7.52 -13.64 7.26
C GLU A 72 -7.79 -13.29 5.80
N GLU A 73 -6.92 -13.74 4.90
CA GLU A 73 -6.99 -13.40 3.47
C GLU A 73 -8.31 -13.83 2.81
N LEU A 74 -8.79 -15.03 3.14
CA LEU A 74 -10.04 -15.56 2.60
C LEU A 74 -10.99 -15.88 3.76
N ALA A 75 -11.52 -14.83 4.37
CA ALA A 75 -12.45 -14.97 5.48
C ALA A 75 -13.90 -15.10 5.00
N GLU A 76 -14.73 -15.77 5.79
CA GLU A 76 -16.16 -15.83 5.55
C GLU A 76 -16.84 -14.52 5.96
N GLU A 77 -16.29 -13.85 6.99
CA GLU A 77 -16.81 -12.58 7.51
C GLU A 77 -15.77 -11.48 7.43
N TYR A 78 -16.20 -10.30 7.03
CA TYR A 78 -15.38 -9.10 6.93
C TYR A 78 -15.94 -8.00 7.83
N LYS A 79 -15.03 -7.18 8.35
CA LYS A 79 -15.36 -6.06 9.22
C LYS A 79 -15.38 -4.77 8.40
N GLU A 80 -16.23 -3.84 8.81
CA GLU A 80 -16.25 -2.50 8.23
C GLU A 80 -15.22 -1.61 8.89
N ILE A 81 -14.72 -0.62 8.13
CA ILE A 81 -13.84 0.40 8.69
C ILE A 81 -14.69 1.34 9.54
N GLU A 82 -14.41 1.39 10.83
CA GLU A 82 -15.12 2.28 11.76
C GLU A 82 -14.39 3.61 11.87
N PRO A 83 -15.07 4.74 11.58
CA PRO A 83 -14.47 6.06 11.76
C PRO A 83 -14.09 6.27 13.23
N SER A 84 -12.88 6.77 13.46
CA SER A 84 -12.45 7.13 14.80
C SER A 84 -12.93 8.53 15.17
N LYS A 85 -13.29 8.69 16.45
CA LYS A 85 -13.60 10.02 17.01
C LYS A 85 -12.33 10.87 17.20
N ASN A 86 -11.17 10.21 17.23
CA ASN A 86 -9.88 10.90 17.36
C ASN A 86 -9.48 11.45 15.98
N PRO A 87 -9.33 12.78 15.81
CA PRO A 87 -8.97 13.38 14.52
C PRO A 87 -7.57 13.01 14.03
N ASP A 88 -6.70 12.50 14.93
CA ASP A 88 -5.34 12.10 14.57
C ASP A 88 -5.27 10.68 13.99
N VAL A 89 -6.37 9.95 14.01
CA VAL A 89 -6.42 8.59 13.46
C VAL A 89 -6.81 8.62 11.99
N ARG A 90 -6.00 7.95 11.16
CA ARG A 90 -6.21 7.84 9.71
C ARG A 90 -6.06 6.39 9.28
N TYR A 91 -6.72 6.04 8.21
CA TYR A 91 -6.61 4.72 7.60
C TYR A 91 -5.89 4.81 6.28
N TYR A 92 -4.99 3.86 6.04
CA TYR A 92 -4.18 3.79 4.83
C TYR A 92 -4.31 2.42 4.19
N ALA A 93 -4.38 2.41 2.86
CA ALA A 93 -4.23 1.18 2.09
C ALA A 93 -2.76 1.02 1.70
N CYS A 94 -2.24 -0.19 1.85
CA CYS A 94 -0.92 -0.57 1.39
C CYS A 94 -1.09 -1.67 0.34
N VAL A 95 -0.84 -1.33 -0.91
CA VAL A 95 -0.91 -2.28 -2.02
C VAL A 95 0.49 -2.79 -2.31
N VAL A 96 0.72 -4.09 -2.11
CA VAL A 96 1.98 -4.71 -2.49
C VAL A 96 1.88 -5.06 -3.97
N ASP A 97 2.43 -4.21 -4.83
CA ASP A 97 2.31 -4.34 -6.29
C ASP A 97 3.38 -5.26 -6.88
N LYS A 98 4.50 -5.44 -6.17
CA LYS A 98 5.55 -6.41 -6.54
C LYS A 98 6.16 -6.99 -5.27
N ASN A 99 6.36 -8.31 -5.26
CA ASN A 99 7.06 -9.00 -4.19
C ASN A 99 7.67 -10.30 -4.75
N ARG A 100 8.97 -10.31 -5.01
CA ARG A 100 9.66 -11.49 -5.52
C ARG A 100 9.61 -12.67 -4.57
N ALA A 101 9.55 -12.41 -3.27
CA ALA A 101 9.60 -13.43 -2.25
C ALA A 101 8.24 -14.08 -1.97
N GLY A 102 7.14 -13.56 -2.49
CA GLY A 102 5.84 -14.14 -2.14
C GLY A 102 4.62 -13.37 -2.61
N ALA A 103 3.61 -13.32 -1.73
CA ALA A 103 2.29 -12.78 -2.04
C ALA A 103 2.27 -11.27 -2.27
N LYS A 104 1.23 -10.81 -2.94
CA LYS A 104 0.97 -9.38 -3.22
C LYS A 104 -0.35 -8.96 -2.56
N PRO A 105 -0.42 -8.87 -1.24
CA PRO A 105 -1.65 -8.51 -0.57
C PRO A 105 -1.95 -7.01 -0.68
N THR A 106 -3.21 -6.65 -0.41
CA THR A 106 -3.61 -5.29 -0.11
C THR A 106 -3.97 -5.24 1.36
N LEU A 107 -3.29 -4.39 2.11
CA LEU A 107 -3.40 -4.34 3.57
C LEU A 107 -4.01 -3.03 4.03
N LEU A 108 -4.71 -3.10 5.16
CA LEU A 108 -5.26 -1.93 5.84
C LEU A 108 -4.41 -1.59 7.05
N PHE A 109 -4.00 -0.34 7.15
CA PHE A 109 -3.29 0.19 8.32
C PHE A 109 -4.08 1.31 8.96
N ARG A 110 -4.05 1.33 10.29
CA ARG A 110 -4.52 2.46 11.08
C ARG A 110 -3.29 3.21 11.60
N LEU A 111 -3.23 4.50 11.32
CA LEU A 111 -2.15 5.36 11.76
C LEU A 111 -2.66 6.37 12.77
N ASN A 112 -2.00 6.45 13.92
CA ASN A 112 -2.18 7.55 14.86
C ASN A 112 -1.11 8.61 14.59
N LEU A 113 -1.49 9.74 14.00
CA LEU A 113 -0.56 10.79 13.61
C LEU A 113 0.13 11.45 14.80
N ALA A 114 -0.55 11.53 15.95
CA ALA A 114 0.03 12.18 17.13
C ALA A 114 1.26 11.44 17.65
N TYR A 115 1.28 10.11 17.53
CA TYR A 115 2.34 9.25 18.07
C TYR A 115 3.10 8.50 16.99
N ASN A 116 2.73 8.67 15.72
CA ASN A 116 3.31 7.92 14.59
C ASN A 116 3.28 6.40 14.80
N ILE A 117 2.16 5.92 15.33
CA ILE A 117 1.95 4.49 15.57
C ILE A 117 1.15 3.90 14.41
N TRP A 118 1.74 2.91 13.74
CA TRP A 118 1.12 2.16 12.66
C TRP A 118 0.64 0.80 13.17
N GLU A 119 -0.61 0.48 12.89
CA GLU A 119 -1.20 -0.79 13.27
C GLU A 119 -1.76 -1.46 12.02
N GLU A 120 -1.27 -2.68 11.72
CA GLU A 120 -1.82 -3.49 10.62
C GLU A 120 -3.12 -4.14 11.09
N LEU A 121 -4.21 -3.87 10.37
CA LEU A 121 -5.53 -4.39 10.73
C LEU A 121 -5.89 -5.66 9.96
N GLY A 122 -5.35 -5.85 8.76
CA GLY A 122 -5.58 -7.04 7.97
C GLY A 122 -5.66 -6.76 6.47
N TYR A 123 -6.30 -7.70 5.76
CA TYR A 123 -6.46 -7.63 4.31
C TYR A 123 -7.65 -6.74 3.95
N LEU A 124 -7.41 -5.80 3.05
CA LEU A 124 -8.40 -4.80 2.63
C LEU A 124 -8.96 -5.14 1.25
N ARG A 125 -10.26 -4.93 1.07
CA ARG A 125 -10.88 -5.03 -0.25
C ARG A 125 -12.06 -4.06 -0.35
N LEU A 126 -12.49 -3.80 -1.59
CA LEU A 126 -13.77 -3.13 -1.82
C LEU A 126 -14.91 -4.11 -1.55
N LYS A 127 -16.02 -3.60 -1.00
CA LYS A 127 -17.24 -4.38 -0.91
C LYS A 127 -17.72 -4.76 -2.30
N GLN A 128 -18.35 -5.91 -2.41
CA GLN A 128 -18.73 -6.48 -3.71
C GLN A 128 -19.64 -5.56 -4.52
N GLU A 129 -20.51 -4.80 -3.87
CA GLU A 129 -21.39 -3.83 -4.51
C GLU A 129 -20.67 -2.67 -5.20
N PHE A 130 -19.37 -2.45 -4.89
CA PHE A 130 -18.54 -1.40 -5.48
C PHE A 130 -17.50 -1.95 -6.46
N LEU A 131 -17.52 -3.24 -6.75
CA LEU A 131 -16.68 -3.85 -7.77
C LEU A 131 -17.30 -3.64 -9.15
N ASP A 132 -16.47 -3.25 -10.11
CA ASP A 132 -16.89 -3.08 -11.51
C ASP A 132 -16.79 -4.40 -12.29
#